data_4537fc5c3f37454d6bee1f0b8024c289
#
_entry.id   4537fc5c3f37454d6bee1f0b8024c289
#
_cell.length_a   1.000
_cell.length_b   1.000
_cell.length_c   1.000
_cell.angle_alpha   90.00
_cell.angle_beta   90.00
_cell.angle_gamma   90.00
#
_symmetry.space_group_name_H-M   'P 1'
#
loop_
_entity.id
_entity.type
_entity.pdbx_description
1 polymer ?
#
loop_
_entity_poly.entity_id
_entity_poly.type
_entity_poly.pdbx_seq_one_letter_code
_entity_poly.pdbx_strand_id
1 'polypeptide(L)'
;MTKLIIDADTGSDDAVALLMAYRNLPEDKILGITVVAGNVPLEQGLINTSYVNELCEVQIPIYKGAEKPLERNYIEVHDSDESTKIALSYGNDSTSAQNVHGVDGLGDIGIKPQNHKIENSSAQDFYKQILEEQEEI
;
A
#
# COMPACT_ATOMS: atom_id res chain seq x y z
N MET A 1 21.73 -13.00 -0.71
CA MET A 1 20.27 -13.22 -0.85
C MET A 1 19.63 -11.87 -0.99
N THR A 2 18.87 -11.64 -2.07
CA THR A 2 18.25 -10.36 -2.43
C THR A 2 17.36 -9.84 -1.29
N LYS A 3 17.43 -8.56 -1.02
CA LYS A 3 16.53 -7.86 -0.11
C LYS A 3 15.32 -7.35 -0.87
N LEU A 4 14.22 -7.08 -0.17
CA LEU A 4 12.94 -6.72 -0.77
C LEU A 4 12.39 -5.46 -0.12
N ILE A 5 11.83 -4.58 -0.91
CA ILE A 5 10.91 -3.51 -0.49
C ILE A 5 9.56 -3.82 -1.12
N ILE A 6 8.49 -3.69 -0.37
CA ILE A 6 7.13 -3.91 -0.89
C ILE A 6 6.44 -2.54 -0.96
N ASP A 7 5.96 -2.17 -2.14
CA ASP A 7 5.14 -0.98 -2.33
C ASP A 7 3.69 -1.41 -2.55
N ALA A 8 2.74 -0.86 -1.79
CA ALA A 8 1.36 -1.32 -1.75
C ALA A 8 0.38 -0.17 -1.51
N ASP A 9 -0.86 -0.35 -1.96
CA ASP A 9 -2.02 0.51 -1.63
C ASP A 9 -3.08 -0.24 -0.80
N THR A 10 -2.65 -0.96 0.16
CA THR A 10 -3.17 -2.09 0.93
C THR A 10 -4.68 -2.22 0.99
N GLY A 11 -5.21 -2.89 -0.02
CA GLY A 11 -6.53 -3.52 -0.04
C GLY A 11 -6.43 -5.00 0.36
N SER A 12 -7.49 -5.75 0.11
CA SER A 12 -7.58 -7.16 0.50
C SER A 12 -6.58 -8.07 -0.21
N ASP A 13 -6.27 -7.80 -1.46
CA ASP A 13 -5.29 -8.53 -2.28
C ASP A 13 -3.85 -8.24 -1.83
N ASP A 14 -3.51 -6.98 -1.56
CA ASP A 14 -2.22 -6.60 -0.97
C ASP A 14 -2.04 -7.21 0.43
N ALA A 15 -3.09 -7.24 1.25
CA ALA A 15 -3.03 -7.89 2.54
C ALA A 15 -2.66 -9.37 2.40
N VAL A 16 -3.23 -10.08 1.42
CA VAL A 16 -2.87 -11.48 1.12
C VAL A 16 -1.42 -11.57 0.63
N ALA A 17 -0.97 -10.65 -0.24
CA ALA A 17 0.40 -10.63 -0.72
C ALA A 17 1.41 -10.41 0.43
N LEU A 18 1.12 -9.50 1.36
CA LEU A 18 1.92 -9.28 2.57
C LEU A 18 1.97 -10.53 3.45
N LEU A 19 0.81 -11.17 3.70
CA LEU A 19 0.75 -12.44 4.44
C LEU A 19 1.63 -13.52 3.80
N MET A 20 1.59 -13.63 2.47
CA MET A 20 2.43 -14.57 1.73
C MET A 20 3.92 -14.24 1.86
N ALA A 21 4.29 -12.97 1.76
CA ALA A 21 5.67 -12.51 1.92
C ALA A 21 6.19 -12.86 3.33
N TYR A 22 5.45 -12.53 4.37
CA TYR A 22 5.84 -12.77 5.78
C TYR A 22 5.96 -14.25 6.13
N ARG A 23 5.18 -15.10 5.46
CA ARG A 23 5.24 -16.57 5.68
C ARG A 23 6.40 -17.23 4.96
N ASN A 24 6.88 -16.66 3.87
CA ASN A 24 7.86 -17.31 3.01
C ASN A 24 9.25 -16.67 3.04
N LEU A 25 9.37 -15.45 3.56
CA LEU A 25 10.64 -14.72 3.63
C LEU A 25 11.02 -14.46 5.09
N PRO A 26 12.32 -14.58 5.42
CA PRO A 26 12.82 -14.09 6.70
C PRO A 26 12.57 -12.58 6.83
N GLU A 27 12.18 -12.11 8.03
CA GLU A 27 11.85 -10.71 8.29
C GLU A 27 12.99 -9.76 7.93
N ASP A 28 14.25 -10.16 8.17
CA ASP A 28 15.44 -9.40 7.83
C ASP A 28 15.68 -9.21 6.31
N LYS A 29 14.89 -9.87 5.48
CA LYS A 29 14.92 -9.71 4.01
C LYS A 29 13.94 -8.68 3.51
N ILE A 30 12.96 -8.28 4.30
CA ILE A 30 12.01 -7.24 3.95
C ILE A 30 12.48 -5.95 4.63
N LEU A 31 13.04 -5.04 3.84
CA LEU A 31 13.62 -3.78 4.33
C LEU A 31 12.56 -2.81 4.83
N GLY A 32 11.37 -2.85 4.22
CA GLY A 32 10.26 -1.99 4.58
C GLY A 32 9.09 -2.12 3.61
N ILE A 33 7.97 -1.54 4.02
CA ILE A 33 6.76 -1.43 3.22
C ILE A 33 6.50 0.05 2.99
N THR A 34 6.34 0.44 1.73
CA THR A 34 5.91 1.79 1.37
C THR A 34 4.45 1.75 0.99
N VAL A 35 3.65 2.69 1.50
CA VAL A 35 2.21 2.69 1.29
C VAL A 35 1.80 3.95 0.56
N VAL A 36 1.01 3.79 -0.51
CA VAL A 36 0.45 4.88 -1.31
C VAL A 36 -1.08 4.85 -1.27
N ALA A 37 -1.70 5.94 -1.67
CA ALA A 37 -3.15 5.95 -1.91
C ALA A 37 -3.47 5.21 -3.22
N GLY A 38 -4.53 4.42 -3.19
CA GLY A 38 -5.01 3.66 -4.35
C GLY A 38 -6.35 3.00 -4.03
N ASN A 39 -6.36 1.71 -3.70
CA ASN A 39 -7.58 0.97 -3.30
C ASN A 39 -8.35 1.64 -2.17
N VAL A 40 -7.61 2.29 -1.27
CA VAL A 40 -8.13 3.09 -0.16
C VAL A 40 -7.32 4.39 -0.03
N PRO A 41 -7.82 5.41 0.70
CA PRO A 41 -7.01 6.56 1.07
C PRO A 41 -5.74 6.14 1.82
N LEU A 42 -4.65 6.90 1.66
CA LEU A 42 -3.34 6.59 2.23
C LEU A 42 -3.39 6.22 3.72
N GLU A 43 -4.10 7.01 4.53
CA GLU A 43 -4.21 6.75 5.98
C GLU A 43 -4.86 5.40 6.27
N GLN A 44 -5.87 5.00 5.48
CA GLN A 44 -6.49 3.69 5.62
C GLN A 44 -5.54 2.57 5.17
N GLY A 45 -4.78 2.77 4.09
CA GLY A 45 -3.76 1.81 3.66
C GLY A 45 -2.67 1.59 4.71
N LEU A 46 -2.24 2.65 5.41
CA LEU A 46 -1.31 2.56 6.53
C LEU A 46 -1.90 1.74 7.71
N ILE A 47 -3.17 1.97 8.03
CA ILE A 47 -3.90 1.20 9.04
C ILE A 47 -3.94 -0.28 8.64
N ASN A 48 -4.30 -0.58 7.41
CA ASN A 48 -4.41 -1.94 6.89
C ASN A 48 -3.07 -2.67 6.93
N THR A 49 -2.01 -2.02 6.47
CA THR A 49 -0.64 -2.56 6.52
C THR A 49 -0.19 -2.84 7.95
N SER A 50 -0.43 -1.89 8.86
CA SER A 50 -0.12 -2.05 10.29
C SER A 50 -0.85 -3.23 10.90
N TYR A 51 -2.11 -3.42 10.52
CA TYR A 51 -2.91 -4.57 10.98
C TYR A 51 -2.33 -5.89 10.50
N VAL A 52 -1.90 -5.98 9.25
CA VAL A 52 -1.27 -7.21 8.73
C VAL A 52 0.03 -7.51 9.45
N ASN A 53 0.86 -6.48 9.75
CA ASN A 53 2.05 -6.64 10.57
C ASN A 53 1.71 -7.19 11.96
N GLU A 54 0.71 -6.60 12.62
CA GLU A 54 0.25 -7.02 13.94
C GLU A 54 -0.28 -8.46 13.93
N LEU A 55 -1.10 -8.81 12.94
CA LEU A 55 -1.67 -10.15 12.77
C LEU A 55 -0.58 -11.23 12.59
N CYS A 56 0.52 -10.86 11.94
CA CYS A 56 1.65 -11.76 11.67
C CYS A 56 2.74 -11.70 12.74
N GLU A 57 2.60 -10.84 13.74
CA GLU A 57 3.60 -10.61 14.80
C GLU A 57 4.98 -10.21 14.26
N VAL A 58 5.01 -9.47 13.13
CA VAL A 58 6.22 -8.93 12.50
C VAL A 58 6.41 -7.44 12.79
N GLN A 59 7.66 -6.96 12.74
CA GLN A 59 8.04 -5.57 13.03
C GLN A 59 8.65 -4.89 11.78
N ILE A 60 8.10 -5.14 10.60
CA ILE A 60 8.60 -4.56 9.37
C ILE A 60 8.25 -3.07 9.31
N PRO A 61 9.22 -2.17 9.06
CA PRO A 61 8.99 -0.74 9.00
C PRO A 61 7.98 -0.36 7.90
N ILE A 62 7.10 0.59 8.20
CA ILE A 62 6.09 1.11 7.27
C ILE A 62 6.37 2.57 7.01
N TYR A 63 6.45 2.97 5.74
CA TYR A 63 6.76 4.32 5.30
C TYR A 63 5.61 4.94 4.52
N LYS A 64 5.30 6.18 4.84
CA LYS A 64 4.24 6.95 4.19
C LYS A 64 4.69 7.43 2.81
N GLY A 65 3.98 7.00 1.76
CA GLY A 65 4.17 7.39 0.37
C GLY A 65 3.23 8.52 -0.06
N ALA A 66 2.88 8.53 -1.35
CA ALA A 66 2.07 9.58 -1.95
C ALA A 66 0.58 9.45 -1.60
N GLU A 67 -0.04 10.58 -1.25
CA GLU A 67 -1.50 10.67 -1.02
C GLU A 67 -2.29 10.80 -2.33
N LYS A 68 -1.62 11.14 -3.43
CA LYS A 68 -2.22 11.39 -4.74
C LYS A 68 -1.26 10.96 -5.84
N PRO A 69 -1.76 10.61 -7.03
CA PRO A 69 -0.92 10.41 -8.22
C PRO A 69 -0.03 11.63 -8.48
N LEU A 70 1.22 11.39 -8.89
CA LEU A 70 2.19 12.47 -9.17
C LEU A 70 1.79 13.33 -10.36
N GLU A 71 1.19 12.70 -11.38
CA GLU A 71 0.65 13.39 -12.55
C GLU A 71 -0.80 12.95 -12.78
N ARG A 72 -1.70 13.92 -12.90
CA ARG A 72 -3.03 13.71 -13.45
C ARG A 72 -2.98 14.03 -14.93
N ASN A 73 -2.54 13.13 -15.76
CA ASN A 73 -2.82 13.20 -17.16
C ASN A 73 -4.30 12.89 -17.35
N TYR A 74 -5.11 13.95 -17.50
CA TYR A 74 -6.46 13.83 -18.00
C TYR A 74 -6.34 13.34 -19.46
N ILE A 75 -6.41 12.05 -19.63
CA ILE A 75 -6.77 11.53 -20.94
C ILE A 75 -8.26 11.83 -21.06
N GLU A 76 -8.62 12.86 -21.83
CA GLU A 76 -10.00 13.03 -22.27
C GLU A 76 -10.33 11.81 -23.14
N VAL A 77 -10.89 10.79 -22.52
CA VAL A 77 -11.40 9.64 -23.27
C VAL A 77 -12.76 10.03 -23.78
N HIS A 78 -12.78 10.35 -25.06
CA HIS A 78 -14.02 10.62 -25.81
C HIS A 78 -14.83 9.34 -26.11
N ASP A 79 -14.55 8.24 -25.41
CA ASP A 79 -15.25 6.99 -25.65
C ASP A 79 -16.22 6.67 -24.51
N SER A 80 -17.45 6.33 -24.91
CA SER A 80 -18.63 6.17 -24.07
C SER A 80 -18.69 4.82 -23.34
N ASP A 81 -17.57 4.13 -23.16
CA ASP A 81 -17.53 2.83 -22.51
C ASP A 81 -17.40 2.99 -20.98
N GLU A 82 -18.37 2.47 -20.25
CA GLU A 82 -18.44 2.54 -18.80
C GLU A 82 -17.23 1.87 -18.11
N SER A 83 -16.65 0.86 -18.74
CA SER A 83 -15.45 0.18 -18.24
C SER A 83 -14.21 1.09 -18.23
N THR A 84 -14.12 2.01 -19.19
CA THR A 84 -13.01 2.97 -19.27
C THR A 84 -13.15 4.09 -18.23
N LYS A 85 -14.37 4.47 -17.87
CA LYS A 85 -14.63 5.44 -16.79
C LYS A 85 -14.19 4.89 -15.43
N ILE A 86 -14.34 3.59 -15.21
CA ILE A 86 -13.91 2.90 -13.98
C ILE A 86 -12.37 2.94 -13.88
N ALA A 87 -11.65 2.70 -14.97
CA ALA A 87 -10.18 2.72 -14.97
C ALA A 87 -9.57 4.13 -14.75
N LEU A 88 -10.29 5.19 -15.08
CA LEU A 88 -9.84 6.58 -14.95
C LEU A 88 -10.24 7.25 -13.63
N SER A 89 -11.12 6.63 -12.87
CA SER A 89 -11.56 7.14 -11.56
C SER A 89 -10.57 6.88 -10.41
N TYR A 90 -9.45 6.24 -10.68
CA TYR A 90 -8.35 6.03 -9.74
C TYR A 90 -7.75 7.37 -9.27
N GLY A 91 -8.43 8.03 -8.38
CA GLY A 91 -7.91 9.25 -7.77
C GLY A 91 -8.93 10.17 -7.12
N ASN A 92 -10.24 10.01 -7.37
CA ASN A 92 -11.25 10.83 -6.71
C ASN A 92 -12.57 10.11 -6.41
N ASP A 93 -12.76 8.87 -6.87
CA ASP A 93 -13.96 8.12 -6.57
C ASP A 93 -13.55 6.77 -5.97
N SER A 94 -13.37 6.77 -4.66
CA SER A 94 -13.17 5.57 -3.83
C SER A 94 -14.32 4.56 -3.97
N THR A 95 -15.36 4.90 -4.70
CA THR A 95 -16.57 4.08 -4.82
C THR A 95 -16.36 2.80 -5.63
N SER A 96 -15.46 2.78 -6.62
CA SER A 96 -15.23 1.58 -7.44
C SER A 96 -14.40 0.53 -6.72
N ALA A 97 -13.34 0.94 -6.03
CA ALA A 97 -12.52 0.05 -5.22
C ALA A 97 -13.28 -0.42 -3.96
N GLN A 98 -14.12 0.43 -3.38
CA GLN A 98 -15.00 0.09 -2.24
C GLN A 98 -15.98 -1.03 -2.57
N ASN A 99 -16.42 -1.14 -3.82
CA ASN A 99 -17.31 -2.24 -4.25
C ASN A 99 -16.60 -3.60 -4.25
N VAL A 100 -15.27 -3.62 -4.30
CA VAL A 100 -14.47 -4.85 -4.31
C VAL A 100 -13.89 -5.14 -2.93
N HIS A 101 -13.30 -4.11 -2.28
CA HIS A 101 -12.53 -4.27 -1.06
C HIS A 101 -13.25 -3.84 0.21
N GLY A 102 -14.46 -3.25 0.11
CA GLY A 102 -15.14 -2.58 1.22
C GLY A 102 -14.63 -1.15 1.43
N VAL A 103 -15.27 -0.41 2.32
CA VAL A 103 -14.92 0.98 2.64
C VAL A 103 -13.55 1.06 3.34
N ASP A 104 -13.24 0.08 4.19
CA ASP A 104 -11.96 -0.02 4.88
C ASP A 104 -10.87 -0.72 4.05
N GLY A 105 -11.22 -1.26 2.87
CA GLY A 105 -10.31 -1.98 1.99
C GLY A 105 -10.07 -3.44 2.37
N LEU A 106 -10.63 -3.91 3.48
CA LEU A 106 -10.47 -5.28 3.99
C LEU A 106 -11.81 -5.96 4.27
N GLY A 107 -12.84 -5.62 3.48
CA GLY A 107 -14.16 -6.23 3.57
C GLY A 107 -15.01 -5.72 4.73
N ASP A 108 -14.75 -4.49 5.18
CA ASP A 108 -15.49 -3.80 6.25
C ASP A 108 -15.46 -4.55 7.60
N ILE A 109 -14.34 -5.21 7.89
CA ILE A 109 -14.16 -5.95 9.15
C ILE A 109 -13.90 -5.05 10.36
N GLY A 110 -13.79 -3.72 10.14
CA GLY A 110 -13.74 -2.74 11.23
C GLY A 110 -12.45 -2.76 12.03
N ILE A 111 -11.33 -2.92 11.36
CA ILE A 111 -10.01 -3.04 11.95
C ILE A 111 -9.61 -1.78 12.72
N LYS A 112 -9.10 -1.99 13.93
CA LYS A 112 -8.47 -0.97 14.74
C LYS A 112 -7.16 -1.54 15.30
N PRO A 113 -6.06 -1.49 14.52
CA PRO A 113 -4.78 -1.95 15.01
C PRO A 113 -4.36 -1.13 16.23
N GLN A 114 -3.77 -1.79 17.21
CA GLN A 114 -3.40 -1.18 18.49
C GLN A 114 -2.00 -0.57 18.47
N ASN A 115 -1.14 -1.06 17.58
CA ASN A 115 0.28 -0.68 17.49
C ASN A 115 0.62 -0.19 16.08
N HIS A 116 0.37 1.10 15.81
CA HIS A 116 0.83 1.72 14.57
C HIS A 116 2.30 2.14 14.70
N LYS A 117 3.19 1.37 14.13
CA LYS A 117 4.58 1.78 13.97
C LYS A 117 4.83 2.23 12.54
N ILE A 118 4.36 3.44 12.24
CA ILE A 118 4.69 4.11 10.98
C ILE A 118 5.92 4.97 11.22
N GLU A 119 6.91 4.83 10.35
CA GLU A 119 8.16 5.58 10.45
C GLU A 119 7.93 7.06 10.15
N ASN A 120 8.73 7.94 10.77
CA ASN A 120 8.61 9.39 10.60
C ASN A 120 9.17 9.87 9.24
N SER A 121 10.09 9.11 8.64
CA SER A 121 10.63 9.40 7.32
C SER A 121 9.64 9.02 6.22
N SER A 122 9.66 9.76 5.11
CA SER A 122 8.85 9.45 3.95
C SER A 122 9.37 8.22 3.20
N ALA A 123 8.51 7.60 2.38
CA ALA A 123 8.93 6.54 1.47
C ALA A 123 10.06 7.00 0.54
N GLN A 124 10.02 8.25 0.07
CA GLN A 124 11.08 8.81 -0.79
C GLN A 124 12.43 8.89 -0.07
N ASP A 125 12.45 9.32 1.18
CA ASP A 125 13.68 9.39 1.97
C ASP A 125 14.21 7.98 2.27
N PHE A 126 13.31 7.04 2.57
CA PHE A 126 13.65 5.64 2.75
C PHE A 126 14.29 5.05 1.48
N TYR A 127 13.70 5.26 0.30
CA TYR A 127 14.30 4.79 -0.96
C TYR A 127 15.68 5.38 -1.19
N LYS A 128 15.88 6.68 -0.96
CA LYS A 128 17.20 7.31 -1.09
C LYS A 128 18.21 6.66 -0.17
N GLN A 129 17.88 6.52 1.10
CA GLN A 129 18.75 5.92 2.09
C GLN A 129 19.14 4.48 1.69
N ILE A 130 18.17 3.66 1.30
CA ILE A 130 18.42 2.27 0.93
C ILE A 130 19.28 2.14 -0.33
N LEU A 131 19.04 2.99 -1.34
CA LEU A 131 19.84 2.98 -2.56
C LEU A 131 21.29 3.43 -2.32
N GLU A 132 21.55 4.25 -1.30
CA GLU A 132 22.90 4.65 -0.90
C GLU A 132 23.62 3.58 -0.06
N GLU A 133 22.88 2.80 0.73
CA GLU A 133 23.43 1.82 1.69
C GLU A 133 23.49 0.39 1.17
N GLN A 134 22.69 0.05 0.17
CA GLN A 134 22.58 -1.32 -0.33
C GLN A 134 23.19 -1.48 -1.73
N GLU A 135 24.00 -2.51 -1.89
CA GLU A 135 24.56 -2.87 -3.21
C GLU A 135 23.55 -3.69 -4.05
N GLU A 136 22.61 -4.40 -3.40
CA GLU A 136 21.57 -5.21 -4.05
C GLU A 136 20.23 -5.11 -3.28
N ILE A 137 19.18 -4.72 -3.99
CA ILE A 137 17.80 -4.73 -3.56
C ILE A 137 16.98 -5.62 -4.50
#